data_47fa4edccba5e7562ddabdd55717f832
#
_entry.id   47fa4edccba5e7562ddabdd55717f832
#
_cell.length_a   1.000
_cell.length_b   1.000
_cell.length_c   1.000
_cell.angle_alpha   90.00
_cell.angle_beta   90.00
_cell.angle_gamma   90.00
#
_symmetry.space_group_name_H-M   'P 1'
#
loop_
_entity.id
_entity.type
_entity.pdbx_description
1 polymer ?
#
loop_
_entity_poly.entity_id
_entity_poly.type
_entity_poly.pdbx_seq_one_letter_code
_entity_poly.pdbx_strand_id
1 'polypeptide(L)'
;IFRISLNVSSTRLILSTGNPGVVVNVFGQFVGGGNLVIGAIVFIVLIIIQFVVINKGSERVAEVTARFTLDAMPGKQMAIDADLNTGAITDKEAKARRDKIQKESSFYGAMDGATKYVKGDAAAGIIITLINLVGGTIMGVMFQGLDANEAIQKFGLLTIGDGLVSQIPSLLISLSTGIIVTKASKESDLGNVLIRQLFSIPKVLYIVGCTMAFLGICTPLNTLLC
;
A
#
# COMPACT_ATOMS: atom_id res chain seq x y z
N ILE A 1 4.07 -5.55 -9.75
CA ILE A 1 5.23 -5.61 -10.67
C ILE A 1 5.89 -4.24 -10.78
N PHE A 2 5.16 -3.18 -11.18
CA PHE A 2 5.71 -1.82 -11.36
C PHE A 2 6.43 -1.30 -10.11
N ARG A 3 5.83 -1.45 -8.93
CA ARG A 3 6.43 -1.04 -7.65
C ARG A 3 7.74 -1.79 -7.35
N ILE A 4 7.77 -3.11 -7.58
CA ILE A 4 8.99 -3.91 -7.39
C ILE A 4 10.10 -3.42 -8.34
N SER A 5 9.77 -3.12 -9.59
CA SER A 5 10.73 -2.58 -10.56
C SER A 5 11.28 -1.22 -10.12
N LEU A 6 10.44 -0.35 -9.56
CA LEU A 6 10.89 0.93 -8.99
C LEU A 6 11.82 0.73 -7.80
N ASN A 7 11.48 -0.15 -6.86
CA ASN A 7 12.33 -0.45 -5.70
C ASN A 7 13.68 -1.02 -6.12
N VAL A 8 13.71 -1.91 -7.13
CA VAL A 8 14.99 -2.44 -7.68
C VAL A 8 15.80 -1.34 -8.36
N SER A 9 15.14 -0.43 -9.07
CA SER A 9 15.81 0.69 -9.74
C SER A 9 16.39 1.69 -8.74
N SER A 10 15.65 2.05 -7.68
CA SER A 10 16.14 2.94 -6.63
C SER A 10 17.30 2.30 -5.86
N THR A 11 17.18 1.02 -5.51
CA THR A 11 18.27 0.25 -4.91
C THR A 11 19.54 0.29 -5.76
N ARG A 12 19.41 0.04 -7.07
CA ARG A 12 20.53 0.12 -7.99
C ARG A 12 21.17 1.51 -7.98
N LEU A 13 20.38 2.57 -8.02
CA LEU A 13 20.89 3.94 -7.98
C LEU A 13 21.59 4.26 -6.65
N ILE A 14 21.01 3.84 -5.52
CA ILE A 14 21.64 4.02 -4.21
C ILE A 14 23.00 3.33 -4.18
N LEU A 15 23.07 2.05 -4.58
CA LEU A 15 24.28 1.26 -4.49
C LEU A 15 25.36 1.69 -5.51
N SER A 16 24.97 2.10 -6.73
CA SER A 16 25.93 2.44 -7.78
C SER A 16 26.44 3.87 -7.72
N THR A 17 25.56 4.83 -7.46
CA THR A 17 25.90 6.26 -7.53
C THR A 17 25.86 6.97 -6.17
N GLY A 18 25.22 6.37 -5.16
CA GLY A 18 24.94 7.02 -3.89
C GLY A 18 24.03 8.25 -4.05
N ASN A 19 23.26 8.31 -5.15
CA ASN A 19 22.32 9.39 -5.44
C ASN A 19 21.02 8.84 -6.05
N PRO A 20 20.03 8.47 -5.24
CA PRO A 20 18.75 7.91 -5.70
C PRO A 20 17.76 8.95 -6.25
N GLY A 21 18.19 10.20 -6.35
CA GLY A 21 17.35 11.30 -6.80
C GLY A 21 16.95 12.26 -5.69
N VAL A 22 16.41 13.41 -6.11
CA VAL A 22 16.10 14.54 -5.22
C VAL A 22 15.08 14.17 -4.15
N VAL A 23 14.00 13.45 -4.51
CA VAL A 23 12.90 13.11 -3.60
C VAL A 23 13.41 12.27 -2.43
N VAL A 24 14.14 11.21 -2.70
CA VAL A 24 14.68 10.32 -1.66
C VAL A 24 15.65 11.06 -0.73
N ASN A 25 16.52 11.91 -1.31
CA ASN A 25 17.44 12.73 -0.53
C ASN A 25 16.70 13.70 0.40
N VAL A 26 15.70 14.40 -0.12
CA VAL A 26 14.92 15.37 0.66
C VAL A 26 14.15 14.69 1.79
N PHE A 27 13.49 13.56 1.53
CA PHE A 27 12.79 12.80 2.57
C PHE A 27 13.74 12.28 3.66
N GLY A 28 14.91 11.76 3.29
CA GLY A 28 15.91 11.31 4.23
C GLY A 28 16.43 12.43 5.13
N GLN A 29 16.73 13.58 4.54
CA GLN A 29 17.19 14.75 5.29
C GLN A 29 16.09 15.38 6.14
N PHE A 30 14.86 15.47 5.63
CA PHE A 30 13.72 16.04 6.36
C PHE A 30 13.41 15.26 7.63
N VAL A 31 13.34 13.94 7.54
CA VAL A 31 13.01 13.09 8.72
C VAL A 31 14.19 12.96 9.67
N GLY A 32 15.41 12.91 9.15
CA GLY A 32 16.62 12.84 9.98
C GLY A 32 17.02 14.18 10.61
N GLY A 33 16.55 15.31 10.08
CA GLY A 33 17.01 16.63 10.53
C GLY A 33 18.54 16.78 10.48
N GLY A 34 19.22 16.06 9.58
CA GLY A 34 20.66 15.94 9.52
C GLY A 34 21.29 14.95 10.52
N ASN A 35 20.49 14.34 11.39
CA ASN A 35 20.96 13.33 12.36
C ASN A 35 20.42 11.94 12.01
N LEU A 36 21.32 11.03 11.65
CA LEU A 36 20.97 9.66 11.28
C LEU A 36 20.23 8.91 12.39
N VAL A 37 20.62 9.13 13.66
CA VAL A 37 20.03 8.40 14.80
C VAL A 37 18.56 8.78 14.97
N ILE A 38 18.25 10.08 14.90
CA ILE A 38 16.87 10.57 14.98
C ILE A 38 16.06 10.03 13.79
N GLY A 39 16.60 10.14 12.57
CA GLY A 39 15.97 9.62 11.38
C GLY A 39 15.70 8.11 11.45
N ALA A 40 16.64 7.32 11.95
CA ALA A 40 16.47 5.88 12.11
C ALA A 40 15.39 5.53 13.13
N ILE A 41 15.33 6.21 14.27
CA ILE A 41 14.29 5.99 15.29
C ILE A 41 12.91 6.29 14.70
N VAL A 42 12.73 7.45 14.08
CA VAL A 42 11.45 7.83 13.45
C VAL A 42 11.07 6.85 12.37
N PHE A 43 12.02 6.46 11.51
CA PHE A 43 11.80 5.48 10.45
C PHE A 43 11.35 4.12 10.98
N ILE A 44 11.99 3.60 12.04
CA ILE A 44 11.61 2.34 12.68
C ILE A 44 10.18 2.43 13.23
N VAL A 45 9.83 3.53 13.91
CA VAL A 45 8.47 3.75 14.41
C VAL A 45 7.46 3.74 13.26
N LEU A 46 7.74 4.42 12.16
CA LEU A 46 6.87 4.46 10.98
C LEU A 46 6.74 3.09 10.32
N ILE A 47 7.82 2.31 10.20
CA ILE A 47 7.76 0.92 9.71
C ILE A 47 6.88 0.05 10.60
N ILE A 48 7.02 0.16 11.92
CA ILE A 48 6.19 -0.62 12.87
C ILE A 48 4.72 -0.26 12.70
N ILE A 49 4.37 1.02 12.66
CA ILE A 49 3.00 1.48 12.44
C ILE A 49 2.48 0.97 11.10
N GLN A 50 3.24 1.14 10.03
CA GLN A 50 2.89 0.66 8.70
C GLN A 50 2.62 -0.83 8.68
N PHE A 51 3.51 -1.63 9.25
CA PHE A 51 3.41 -3.08 9.19
C PHE A 51 2.36 -3.63 10.14
N VAL A 52 2.36 -3.19 11.40
CA VAL A 52 1.49 -3.75 12.45
C VAL A 52 0.07 -3.19 12.37
N VAL A 53 -0.07 -1.88 12.21
CA VAL A 53 -1.40 -1.26 12.25
C VAL A 53 -2.07 -1.33 10.89
N ILE A 54 -1.38 -0.88 9.83
CA ILE A 54 -2.01 -0.70 8.54
C ILE A 54 -2.08 -2.01 7.75
N ASN A 55 -0.94 -2.66 7.52
CA ASN A 55 -0.92 -3.88 6.70
C ASN A 55 -1.67 -5.04 7.37
N LYS A 56 -1.37 -5.34 8.63
CA LYS A 56 -2.09 -6.40 9.37
C LYS A 56 -3.57 -6.04 9.59
N GLY A 57 -3.88 -4.76 9.85
CA GLY A 57 -5.25 -4.30 10.01
C GLY A 57 -6.07 -4.49 8.73
N SER A 58 -5.57 -4.04 7.59
CA SER A 58 -6.22 -4.22 6.28
C SER A 58 -6.35 -5.69 5.89
N GLU A 59 -5.30 -6.49 6.11
CA GLU A 59 -5.31 -7.94 5.89
C GLU A 59 -6.42 -8.62 6.70
N ARG A 60 -6.52 -8.28 7.99
CA ARG A 60 -7.53 -8.89 8.88
C ARG A 60 -8.95 -8.53 8.47
N VAL A 61 -9.19 -7.28 8.09
CA VAL A 61 -10.50 -6.83 7.57
C VAL A 61 -10.85 -7.62 6.31
N ALA A 62 -9.93 -7.76 5.36
CA ALA A 62 -10.15 -8.49 4.12
C ALA A 62 -10.43 -9.98 4.37
N GLU A 63 -9.62 -10.63 5.22
CA GLU A 63 -9.76 -12.04 5.58
C GLU A 63 -11.13 -12.32 6.24
N VAL A 64 -11.49 -11.52 7.25
CA VAL A 64 -12.74 -11.72 7.99
C VAL A 64 -13.95 -11.47 7.10
N THR A 65 -13.93 -10.43 6.27
CA THR A 65 -15.03 -10.11 5.34
C THR A 65 -15.19 -11.22 4.29
N ALA A 66 -14.09 -11.67 3.69
CA ALA A 66 -14.11 -12.77 2.73
C ALA A 66 -14.66 -14.07 3.37
N ARG A 67 -14.17 -14.42 4.55
CA ARG A 67 -14.61 -15.62 5.26
C ARG A 67 -16.09 -15.60 5.57
N PHE A 68 -16.61 -14.54 6.20
CA PHE A 68 -18.04 -14.45 6.50
C PHE A 68 -18.92 -14.49 5.25
N THR A 69 -18.49 -13.87 4.17
CA THR A 69 -19.24 -13.89 2.91
C THR A 69 -19.24 -15.29 2.29
N LEU A 70 -18.11 -15.99 2.29
CA LEU A 70 -17.99 -17.34 1.74
C LEU A 70 -18.76 -18.35 2.61
N ASP A 71 -18.68 -18.25 3.94
CA ASP A 71 -19.39 -19.14 4.88
C ASP A 71 -20.93 -18.97 4.77
N ALA A 72 -21.42 -17.80 4.39
CA ALA A 72 -22.85 -17.54 4.17
C ALA A 72 -23.39 -18.08 2.82
N MET A 73 -22.53 -18.47 1.87
CA MET A 73 -22.96 -18.85 0.53
C MET A 73 -23.84 -20.09 0.43
N PRO A 74 -23.57 -21.19 1.18
CA PRO A 74 -24.47 -22.34 1.19
C PRO A 74 -25.88 -21.97 1.65
N GLY A 75 -26.01 -21.10 2.66
CA GLY A 75 -27.31 -20.60 3.11
C GLY A 75 -28.03 -19.79 2.05
N LYS A 76 -27.32 -18.91 1.32
CA LYS A 76 -27.87 -18.17 0.19
C LYS A 76 -28.35 -19.09 -0.94
N GLN A 77 -27.62 -20.16 -1.23
CA GLN A 77 -28.02 -21.16 -2.24
C GLN A 77 -29.27 -21.91 -1.81
N MET A 78 -29.32 -22.38 -0.57
CA MET A 78 -30.52 -23.06 -0.02
C MET A 78 -31.75 -22.14 -0.04
N ALA A 79 -31.60 -20.85 0.25
CA ALA A 79 -32.71 -19.89 0.17
C ALA A 79 -33.23 -19.76 -1.27
N ILE A 80 -32.36 -19.72 -2.28
CA ILE A 80 -32.78 -19.69 -3.70
C ILE A 80 -33.52 -20.95 -4.08
N ASP A 81 -33.05 -22.11 -3.63
CA ASP A 81 -33.71 -23.38 -3.90
C ASP A 81 -35.09 -23.47 -3.23
N ALA A 82 -35.22 -22.95 -2.00
CA ALA A 82 -36.52 -22.86 -1.34
C ALA A 82 -37.48 -21.91 -2.06
N ASP A 83 -37.04 -20.73 -2.47
CA ASP A 83 -37.85 -19.76 -3.24
C ASP A 83 -38.31 -20.38 -4.57
N LEU A 84 -37.45 -21.13 -5.25
CA LEU A 84 -37.78 -21.80 -6.51
C LEU A 84 -38.81 -22.90 -6.28
N ASN A 85 -38.61 -23.74 -5.25
CA ASN A 85 -39.53 -24.85 -4.93
C ASN A 85 -40.92 -24.36 -4.50
N THR A 86 -41.01 -23.20 -3.87
CA THR A 86 -42.29 -22.58 -3.50
C THR A 86 -42.98 -21.81 -4.65
N GLY A 87 -42.30 -21.69 -5.80
CA GLY A 87 -42.80 -20.92 -6.93
C GLY A 87 -42.70 -19.40 -6.75
N ALA A 88 -41.98 -18.93 -5.72
CA ALA A 88 -41.76 -17.50 -5.46
C ALA A 88 -40.89 -16.82 -6.51
N ILE A 89 -40.01 -17.60 -7.16
CA ILE A 89 -39.16 -17.13 -8.28
C ILE A 89 -39.20 -18.12 -9.43
N THR A 90 -38.88 -17.63 -10.63
CA THR A 90 -38.78 -18.43 -11.84
C THR A 90 -37.41 -19.11 -11.96
N ASP A 91 -37.31 -20.18 -12.76
CA ASP A 91 -36.03 -20.83 -13.07
C ASP A 91 -34.97 -19.85 -13.62
N LYS A 92 -35.41 -18.90 -14.43
CA LYS A 92 -34.53 -17.86 -14.99
C LYS A 92 -33.98 -16.94 -13.91
N GLU A 93 -34.80 -16.54 -12.95
CA GLU A 93 -34.39 -15.71 -11.80
C GLU A 93 -33.48 -16.50 -10.85
N ALA A 94 -33.82 -17.78 -10.57
CA ALA A 94 -32.98 -18.64 -9.76
C ALA A 94 -31.57 -18.81 -10.37
N LYS A 95 -31.48 -19.03 -11.67
CA LYS A 95 -30.20 -19.07 -12.39
C LYS A 95 -29.41 -17.77 -12.26
N ALA A 96 -30.07 -16.62 -12.49
CA ALA A 96 -29.43 -15.31 -12.37
C ALA A 96 -28.89 -15.05 -10.95
N ARG A 97 -29.66 -15.43 -9.90
CA ARG A 97 -29.23 -15.31 -8.50
C ARG A 97 -28.06 -16.25 -8.18
N ARG A 98 -28.05 -17.49 -8.67
CA ARG A 98 -26.91 -18.43 -8.51
C ARG A 98 -25.65 -17.91 -9.22
N ASP A 99 -25.76 -17.39 -10.43
CA ASP A 99 -24.65 -16.78 -11.16
C ASP A 99 -24.05 -15.58 -10.41
N LYS A 100 -24.90 -14.80 -9.74
CA LYS A 100 -24.46 -13.70 -8.88
C LYS A 100 -23.67 -14.20 -7.66
N ILE A 101 -24.15 -15.22 -6.97
CA ILE A 101 -23.46 -15.85 -5.85
C ILE A 101 -22.11 -16.42 -6.30
N GLN A 102 -22.07 -17.07 -7.45
CA GLN A 102 -20.83 -17.62 -8.01
C GLN A 102 -19.79 -16.54 -8.31
N LYS A 103 -20.21 -15.41 -8.88
CA LYS A 103 -19.32 -14.26 -9.12
C LYS A 103 -18.81 -13.66 -7.81
N GLU A 104 -19.69 -13.52 -6.81
CA GLU A 104 -19.33 -13.04 -5.48
C GLU A 104 -18.30 -13.98 -4.84
N SER A 105 -18.49 -15.30 -4.90
CA SER A 105 -17.55 -16.31 -4.41
C SER A 105 -16.18 -16.20 -5.08
N SER A 106 -16.17 -16.13 -6.40
CA SER A 106 -14.93 -16.01 -7.18
C SER A 106 -14.19 -14.73 -6.86
N PHE A 107 -14.90 -13.62 -6.65
CA PHE A 107 -14.32 -12.35 -6.27
C PHE A 107 -13.64 -12.43 -4.89
N TYR A 108 -14.34 -12.92 -3.86
CA TYR A 108 -13.76 -13.02 -2.51
C TYR A 108 -12.61 -14.02 -2.43
N GLY A 109 -12.68 -15.13 -3.17
CA GLY A 109 -11.57 -16.07 -3.29
C GLY A 109 -10.33 -15.45 -3.93
N ALA A 110 -10.51 -14.65 -4.99
CA ALA A 110 -9.42 -13.92 -5.63
C ALA A 110 -8.83 -12.83 -4.72
N MET A 111 -9.69 -12.14 -3.93
CA MET A 111 -9.25 -11.08 -3.01
C MET A 111 -8.45 -11.63 -1.83
N ASP A 112 -8.76 -12.81 -1.32
CA ASP A 112 -7.91 -13.46 -0.30
C ASP A 112 -6.48 -13.69 -0.82
N GLY A 113 -6.35 -14.19 -2.05
CA GLY A 113 -5.06 -14.33 -2.72
C GLY A 113 -4.33 -13.01 -2.95
N ALA A 114 -5.04 -11.98 -3.41
CA ALA A 114 -4.48 -10.66 -3.64
C ALA A 114 -3.96 -10.01 -2.34
N THR A 115 -4.69 -10.17 -1.23
CA THR A 115 -4.29 -9.65 0.08
C THR A 115 -2.99 -10.30 0.59
N LYS A 116 -2.83 -11.61 0.39
CA LYS A 116 -1.59 -12.32 0.73
C LYS A 116 -0.40 -11.84 -0.10
N TYR A 117 -0.62 -11.51 -1.38
CA TYR A 117 0.40 -10.94 -2.24
C TYR A 117 0.86 -9.56 -1.76
N VAL A 118 -0.07 -8.68 -1.35
CA VAL A 118 0.24 -7.35 -0.80
C VAL A 118 1.10 -7.44 0.46
N LYS A 119 0.85 -8.44 1.31
CA LYS A 119 1.67 -8.70 2.50
C LYS A 119 3.12 -9.08 2.14
N GLY A 120 3.30 -9.92 1.11
CA GLY A 120 4.63 -10.31 0.62
C GLY A 120 5.43 -9.11 0.12
N ASP A 121 4.80 -8.17 -0.58
CA ASP A 121 5.43 -6.95 -1.08
C ASP A 121 5.93 -6.04 0.06
N ALA A 122 5.17 -5.92 1.16
CA ALA A 122 5.60 -5.15 2.33
C ALA A 122 6.82 -5.79 3.04
N ALA A 123 6.86 -7.12 3.14
CA ALA A 123 8.01 -7.83 3.70
C ALA A 123 9.26 -7.66 2.80
N ALA A 124 9.10 -7.74 1.48
CA ALA A 124 10.17 -7.48 0.53
C ALA A 124 10.75 -6.08 0.68
N GLY A 125 9.92 -5.06 0.92
CA GLY A 125 10.36 -3.69 1.17
C GLY A 125 11.33 -3.58 2.36
N ILE A 126 11.07 -4.28 3.46
CA ILE A 126 11.96 -4.30 4.64
C ILE A 126 13.31 -4.94 4.29
N ILE A 127 13.29 -6.05 3.56
CA ILE A 127 14.53 -6.74 3.12
C ILE A 127 15.36 -5.82 2.22
N ILE A 128 14.72 -5.13 1.27
CA ILE A 128 15.37 -4.17 0.38
C ILE A 128 16.02 -3.03 1.18
N THR A 129 15.30 -2.52 2.19
CA THR A 129 15.85 -1.49 3.10
C THR A 129 17.12 -1.96 3.80
N LEU A 130 17.16 -3.19 4.31
CA LEU A 130 18.36 -3.76 4.92
C LEU A 130 19.50 -3.92 3.90
N ILE A 131 19.19 -4.37 2.69
CA ILE A 131 20.17 -4.49 1.61
C ILE A 131 20.73 -3.11 1.25
N ASN A 132 19.90 -2.09 1.14
CA ASN A 132 20.34 -0.72 0.84
C ASN A 132 21.25 -0.17 1.93
N LEU A 133 20.95 -0.40 3.21
CA LEU A 133 21.76 0.05 4.32
C LEU A 133 23.13 -0.66 4.36
N VAL A 134 23.11 -1.98 4.40
CA VAL A 134 24.33 -2.79 4.52
C VAL A 134 25.16 -2.72 3.23
N GLY A 135 24.51 -2.98 2.09
CA GLY A 135 25.17 -2.96 0.78
C GLY A 135 25.68 -1.57 0.44
N GLY A 136 24.90 -0.53 0.71
CA GLY A 136 25.31 0.86 0.50
C GLY A 136 26.52 1.26 1.34
N THR A 137 26.53 0.89 2.62
CA THR A 137 27.69 1.15 3.50
C THR A 137 28.96 0.44 2.98
N ILE A 138 28.85 -0.83 2.60
CA ILE A 138 29.98 -1.58 2.02
C ILE A 138 30.47 -0.91 0.72
N MET A 139 29.55 -0.55 -0.17
CA MET A 139 29.90 0.13 -1.42
C MET A 139 30.57 1.49 -1.16
N GLY A 140 30.09 2.25 -0.19
CA GLY A 140 30.66 3.54 0.21
C GLY A 140 32.13 3.40 0.68
N VAL A 141 32.38 2.45 1.54
CA VAL A 141 33.73 2.22 2.09
C VAL A 141 34.68 1.63 1.04
N MET A 142 34.25 0.56 0.34
CA MET A 142 35.16 -0.18 -0.56
C MET A 142 35.38 0.50 -1.92
N PHE A 143 34.36 1.16 -2.46
CA PHE A 143 34.44 1.69 -3.84
C PHE A 143 34.44 3.21 -3.90
N GLN A 144 33.84 3.91 -2.92
CA GLN A 144 33.84 5.38 -2.89
C GLN A 144 34.96 5.94 -1.98
N GLY A 145 35.70 5.09 -1.23
CA GLY A 145 36.78 5.50 -0.34
C GLY A 145 36.28 6.35 0.85
N LEU A 146 35.02 6.26 1.21
CA LEU A 146 34.45 6.99 2.36
C LEU A 146 34.90 6.34 3.68
N ASP A 147 35.07 7.18 4.71
CA ASP A 147 35.21 6.63 6.07
C ASP A 147 33.95 5.87 6.47
N ALA A 148 34.10 4.86 7.34
CA ALA A 148 32.98 4.02 7.77
C ALA A 148 31.82 4.82 8.35
N ASN A 149 32.12 5.86 9.15
CA ASN A 149 31.09 6.72 9.72
C ASN A 149 30.37 7.57 8.66
N GLU A 150 31.11 8.10 7.69
CA GLU A 150 30.53 8.87 6.60
C GLU A 150 29.65 7.99 5.70
N ALA A 151 30.11 6.77 5.40
CA ALA A 151 29.34 5.79 4.61
C ALA A 151 28.03 5.44 5.32
N ILE A 152 28.07 5.13 6.62
CA ILE A 152 26.86 4.82 7.41
C ILE A 152 25.91 6.02 7.42
N GLN A 153 26.39 7.24 7.64
CA GLN A 153 25.53 8.43 7.64
C GLN A 153 24.89 8.67 6.29
N LYS A 154 25.69 8.66 5.21
CA LYS A 154 25.20 8.88 3.85
C LYS A 154 24.18 7.84 3.44
N PHE A 155 24.56 6.56 3.45
CA PHE A 155 23.69 5.48 3.00
C PHE A 155 22.53 5.21 3.96
N GLY A 156 22.69 5.49 5.26
CA GLY A 156 21.62 5.44 6.23
C GLY A 156 20.51 6.45 5.93
N LEU A 157 20.85 7.72 5.70
CA LEU A 157 19.86 8.75 5.32
C LEU A 157 19.20 8.44 3.98
N LEU A 158 19.94 7.96 2.98
CA LEU A 158 19.38 7.56 1.69
C LEU A 158 18.41 6.37 1.84
N THR A 159 18.75 5.39 2.66
CA THR A 159 17.91 4.22 2.93
C THR A 159 16.62 4.62 3.65
N ILE A 160 16.70 5.54 4.63
CA ILE A 160 15.53 6.09 5.31
C ILE A 160 14.62 6.81 4.31
N GLY A 161 15.20 7.65 3.44
CA GLY A 161 14.45 8.37 2.42
C GLY A 161 13.75 7.43 1.42
N ASP A 162 14.45 6.43 0.90
CA ASP A 162 13.90 5.43 -0.02
C ASP A 162 12.78 4.60 0.63
N GLY A 163 13.00 4.17 1.87
CA GLY A 163 12.00 3.44 2.64
C GLY A 163 10.73 4.25 2.90
N LEU A 164 10.86 5.54 3.23
CA LEU A 164 9.71 6.44 3.45
C LEU A 164 8.91 6.68 2.16
N VAL A 165 9.60 6.97 1.06
CA VAL A 165 8.96 7.14 -0.26
C VAL A 165 8.21 5.87 -0.66
N SER A 166 8.80 4.70 -0.43
CA SER A 166 8.18 3.40 -0.73
C SER A 166 6.98 3.07 0.17
N GLN A 167 6.85 3.70 1.35
CA GLN A 167 5.69 3.51 2.23
C GLN A 167 4.41 4.11 1.67
N ILE A 168 4.48 5.24 0.96
CA ILE A 168 3.30 5.94 0.43
C ILE A 168 2.45 5.03 -0.49
N PRO A 169 3.01 4.41 -1.54
CA PRO A 169 2.25 3.46 -2.37
C PRO A 169 1.74 2.24 -1.59
N SER A 170 2.51 1.78 -0.59
CA SER A 170 2.10 0.64 0.26
C SER A 170 0.85 0.96 1.08
N LEU A 171 0.80 2.16 1.66
CA LEU A 171 -0.37 2.67 2.37
C LEU A 171 -1.60 2.72 1.48
N LEU A 172 -1.46 3.31 0.29
CA LEU A 172 -2.55 3.45 -0.68
C LEU A 172 -3.09 2.09 -1.12
N ILE A 173 -2.22 1.12 -1.39
CA ILE A 173 -2.62 -0.23 -1.79
C ILE A 173 -3.35 -0.94 -0.63
N SER A 174 -2.82 -0.88 0.60
CA SER A 174 -3.43 -1.51 1.76
C SER A 174 -4.81 -0.93 2.07
N LEU A 175 -4.93 0.39 2.05
CA LEU A 175 -6.20 1.08 2.27
C LEU A 175 -7.21 0.76 1.17
N SER A 176 -6.80 0.82 -0.10
CA SER A 176 -7.64 0.50 -1.25
C SER A 176 -8.15 -0.95 -1.18
N THR A 177 -7.28 -1.90 -0.83
CA THR A 177 -7.66 -3.31 -0.65
C THR A 177 -8.73 -3.45 0.43
N GLY A 178 -8.57 -2.81 1.59
CA GLY A 178 -9.57 -2.82 2.65
C GLY A 178 -10.92 -2.24 2.21
N ILE A 179 -10.90 -1.11 1.50
CA ILE A 179 -12.12 -0.46 0.98
C ILE A 179 -12.81 -1.34 -0.08
N ILE A 180 -12.07 -1.89 -1.03
CA ILE A 180 -12.62 -2.74 -2.10
C ILE A 180 -13.32 -3.96 -1.49
N VAL A 181 -12.68 -4.65 -0.55
CA VAL A 181 -13.25 -5.86 0.06
C VAL A 181 -14.50 -5.55 0.89
N THR A 182 -14.51 -4.45 1.64
CA THR A 182 -15.66 -4.07 2.47
C THR A 182 -16.84 -3.52 1.68
N LYS A 183 -16.62 -2.97 0.49
CA LYS A 183 -17.65 -2.35 -0.37
C LYS A 183 -18.17 -3.25 -1.48
N ALA A 184 -17.49 -4.34 -1.82
CA ALA A 184 -17.87 -5.22 -2.93
C ALA A 184 -19.26 -5.89 -2.81
N SER A 185 -19.84 -5.86 -1.62
CA SER A 185 -21.17 -6.45 -1.33
C SER A 185 -22.36 -5.64 -1.86
N LYS A 186 -22.18 -4.44 -2.40
CA LYS A 186 -23.29 -3.60 -2.91
C LYS A 186 -23.25 -3.51 -4.44
N GLU A 187 -24.43 -3.66 -5.06
CA GLU A 187 -24.68 -3.76 -6.51
C GLU A 187 -24.25 -2.55 -7.38
N SER A 188 -23.58 -1.57 -6.82
CA SER A 188 -23.16 -0.37 -7.54
C SER A 188 -21.74 -0.52 -8.11
N ASP A 189 -21.57 -0.05 -9.34
CA ASP A 189 -20.27 0.08 -10.01
C ASP A 189 -19.26 0.79 -9.08
N LEU A 190 -18.30 0.02 -8.56
CA LEU A 190 -17.31 0.46 -7.56
C LEU A 190 -16.56 1.72 -8.02
N GLY A 191 -16.26 1.82 -9.32
CA GLY A 191 -15.59 2.97 -9.89
C GLY A 191 -16.41 4.26 -9.72
N ASN A 192 -17.67 4.20 -10.09
CA ASN A 192 -18.58 5.35 -9.98
C ASN A 192 -18.87 5.74 -8.52
N VAL A 193 -18.98 4.74 -7.62
CA VAL A 193 -19.19 5.02 -6.18
C VAL A 193 -17.94 5.67 -5.57
N LEU A 194 -16.74 5.17 -5.86
CA LEU A 194 -15.49 5.77 -5.37
C LEU A 194 -15.29 7.18 -5.90
N ILE A 195 -15.46 7.39 -7.20
CA ILE A 195 -15.36 8.71 -7.80
C ILE A 195 -16.39 9.65 -7.16
N ARG A 196 -17.65 9.22 -7.05
CA ARG A 196 -18.69 10.03 -6.43
C ARG A 196 -18.41 10.33 -4.95
N GLN A 197 -17.87 9.38 -4.18
CA GLN A 197 -17.52 9.61 -2.77
C GLN A 197 -16.30 10.52 -2.60
N LEU A 198 -15.25 10.33 -3.40
CA LEU A 198 -14.05 11.16 -3.36
C LEU A 198 -14.32 12.61 -3.79
N PHE A 199 -15.14 12.79 -4.83
CA PHE A 199 -15.43 14.12 -5.38
C PHE A 199 -16.71 14.76 -4.85
N SER A 200 -17.55 14.05 -4.07
CA SER A 200 -18.80 14.60 -3.50
C SER A 200 -18.56 15.52 -2.29
N ILE A 201 -17.38 15.46 -1.68
CA ILE A 201 -17.05 16.31 -0.54
C ILE A 201 -15.93 17.29 -0.95
N PRO A 202 -16.29 18.43 -1.57
CA PRO A 202 -15.30 19.39 -2.08
C PRO A 202 -14.40 19.94 -0.98
N LYS A 203 -14.86 20.00 0.27
CA LYS A 203 -14.05 20.44 1.43
C LYS A 203 -12.80 19.57 1.63
N VAL A 204 -12.87 18.26 1.43
CA VAL A 204 -11.72 17.36 1.56
C VAL A 204 -10.70 17.64 0.46
N LEU A 205 -11.15 17.85 -0.78
CA LEU A 205 -10.29 18.21 -1.90
C LEU A 205 -9.57 19.54 -1.68
N TYR A 206 -10.28 20.54 -1.14
CA TYR A 206 -9.66 21.81 -0.79
C TYR A 206 -8.61 21.68 0.31
N ILE A 207 -8.90 20.90 1.37
CA ILE A 207 -7.94 20.66 2.46
C ILE A 207 -6.70 19.94 1.93
N VAL A 208 -6.87 18.88 1.15
CA VAL A 208 -5.75 18.14 0.55
C VAL A 208 -4.96 19.04 -0.40
N GLY A 209 -5.63 19.78 -1.29
CA GLY A 209 -4.98 20.72 -2.21
C GLY A 209 -4.18 21.82 -1.49
N CYS A 210 -4.76 22.43 -0.45
CA CYS A 210 -4.07 23.43 0.36
C CYS A 210 -2.88 22.84 1.13
N THR A 211 -3.03 21.64 1.67
CA THR A 211 -1.93 20.95 2.38
C THR A 211 -0.78 20.64 1.43
N MET A 212 -1.08 20.13 0.22
CA MET A 212 -0.07 19.82 -0.78
C MET A 212 0.62 21.10 -1.29
N ALA A 213 -0.14 22.17 -1.55
CA ALA A 213 0.42 23.45 -1.93
C ALA A 213 1.31 24.04 -0.83
N PHE A 214 0.89 23.95 0.44
CA PHE A 214 1.68 24.39 1.57
C PHE A 214 2.99 23.61 1.69
N LEU A 215 2.93 22.27 1.59
CA LEU A 215 4.11 21.44 1.58
C LEU A 215 5.04 21.76 0.41
N GLY A 216 4.51 21.96 -0.80
CA GLY A 216 5.31 22.32 -1.98
C GLY A 216 6.01 23.68 -1.87
N ILE A 217 5.44 24.63 -1.14
CA ILE A 217 6.01 25.97 -0.95
C ILE A 217 6.97 26.02 0.24
N CYS A 218 6.60 25.38 1.37
CA CYS A 218 7.35 25.46 2.63
C CYS A 218 8.48 24.43 2.73
N THR A 219 8.49 23.39 1.90
CA THR A 219 9.55 22.38 1.89
C THR A 219 10.39 22.50 0.61
N PRO A 220 11.66 22.05 0.61
CA PRO A 220 12.50 22.02 -0.58
C PRO A 220 12.02 20.97 -1.62
N LEU A 221 10.85 20.36 -1.42
CA LEU A 221 10.17 19.54 -2.42
C LEU A 221 9.75 20.45 -3.58
N ASN A 222 10.22 20.12 -4.77
CA ASN A 222 9.83 20.88 -5.97
C ASN A 222 8.32 20.78 -6.16
N THR A 223 7.65 21.93 -6.37
CA THR A 223 6.19 22.01 -6.57
C THR A 223 5.64 21.12 -7.70
N LEU A 224 6.50 20.68 -8.62
CA LEU A 224 6.16 19.70 -9.67
C LEU A 224 6.04 18.24 -9.16
N LEU A 225 6.53 17.95 -7.95
CA LEU A 225 6.51 16.61 -7.36
C LEU A 225 5.38 16.42 -6.32
N CYS A 226 4.74 17.48 -5.87
CA CYS A 226 3.54 17.49 -5.02
C CYS A 226 2.26 17.53 -5.85
#